data_66636cc09fd4955961d9f6252882ce4c
#
_entry.id   66636cc09fd4955961d9f6252882ce4c
#
_cell.length_a   1.000
_cell.length_b   1.000
_cell.length_c   1.000
_cell.angle_alpha   90.00
_cell.angle_beta   90.00
_cell.angle_gamma   90.00
#
_symmetry.space_group_name_H-M   'P 1'
#
loop_
_entity.id
_entity.type
_entity.pdbx_description
1 polymer ?
#
loop_
_entity_poly.entity_id
_entity_poly.type
_entity_poly.pdbx_seq_one_letter_code
_entity_poly.pdbx_strand_id
1 'polypeptide(L)'
;DWLMELPLTALLALALSRSPALACLLPAGLYLALQLLALEPAAPQSAQRVLRPRGAAARIAHRGGAHDAPENTLAAVRQAAENGATGVELDLEFSADGVPILMHDDTVERTTDGAGRLQDLTFEEIRKLNPSAKHRLRSQFQDEKVPTLREAVVESMHHNLTIYFDVKGHANQAVDALKQLYQEFPQLYNSSIVCSFMPDVVYKMRQADRNVVTALTHRPWQLSHLGDGTPRFNSFWKHFLYMVMDVILDWSLHSFLWRLCGVSAFLIQKNFVSQDYVRHWSSRGVAVVAWTVNTFAEKSYYESVLDCSYITDSLLEDCDPHY
;
A
#
# COMPACT_ATOMS: atom_id res chain seq x y z
N ASP A 1 -3.13 -0.58 22.35
CA ASP A 1 -4.15 -1.44 22.99
C ASP A 1 -5.49 -0.72 23.04
N TRP A 2 -6.41 -1.10 22.17
CA TRP A 2 -7.76 -0.55 22.17
C TRP A 2 -8.56 -0.81 23.48
N LEU A 3 -8.08 -1.71 24.34
CA LEU A 3 -8.54 -1.81 25.73
C LEU A 3 -8.31 -0.49 26.50
N MET A 4 -7.30 0.28 26.14
CA MET A 4 -7.06 1.60 26.74
C MET A 4 -8.06 2.66 26.28
N GLU A 5 -8.70 2.45 25.12
CA GLU A 5 -9.72 3.37 24.58
C GLU A 5 -11.11 3.15 25.18
N LEU A 6 -11.34 2.01 25.84
CA LEU A 6 -12.64 1.71 26.47
C LEU A 6 -13.05 2.72 27.56
N PRO A 7 -12.14 3.18 28.46
CA PRO A 7 -12.48 4.22 29.42
C PRO A 7 -12.91 5.54 28.75
N LEU A 8 -12.23 5.94 27.69
CA LEU A 8 -12.54 7.17 26.95
C LEU A 8 -13.92 7.07 26.28
N THR A 9 -14.22 5.94 25.62
CA THR A 9 -15.52 5.70 25.00
C THR A 9 -16.64 5.62 26.04
N ALA A 10 -16.37 5.04 27.21
CA ALA A 10 -17.30 5.01 28.33
C ALA A 10 -17.63 6.41 28.88
N LEU A 11 -16.60 7.25 29.06
CA LEU A 11 -16.75 8.64 29.50
C LEU A 11 -17.55 9.46 28.47
N LEU A 12 -17.26 9.30 27.19
CA LEU A 12 -18.00 9.96 26.11
C LEU A 12 -19.45 9.52 26.06
N ALA A 13 -19.71 8.21 26.17
CA ALA A 13 -21.05 7.66 26.21
C ALA A 13 -21.83 8.17 27.44
N LEU A 14 -21.19 8.28 28.60
CA LEU A 14 -21.80 8.85 29.83
C LEU A 14 -22.11 10.33 29.64
N ALA A 15 -21.17 11.11 29.09
CA ALA A 15 -21.36 12.54 28.86
C ALA A 15 -22.51 12.83 27.89
N LEU A 16 -22.64 12.04 26.82
CA LEU A 16 -23.67 12.22 25.80
C LEU A 16 -25.04 11.70 26.23
N SER A 17 -25.12 10.51 26.87
CA SER A 17 -26.38 9.85 27.23
C SER A 17 -26.85 10.13 28.64
N ARG A 18 -25.96 10.57 29.53
CA ARG A 18 -26.16 10.72 30.98
C ARG A 18 -26.68 9.42 31.65
N SER A 19 -26.46 8.27 31.01
CA SER A 19 -26.88 6.96 31.50
C SER A 19 -25.66 6.09 31.82
N PRO A 20 -25.46 5.69 33.09
CA PRO A 20 -24.37 4.77 33.44
C PRO A 20 -24.47 3.42 32.74
N ALA A 21 -25.68 2.94 32.48
CA ALA A 21 -25.91 1.69 31.75
C ALA A 21 -25.38 1.77 30.31
N LEU A 22 -25.71 2.86 29.60
CA LEU A 22 -25.22 3.07 28.24
C LEU A 22 -23.69 3.31 28.22
N ALA A 23 -23.13 3.97 29.22
CA ALA A 23 -21.69 4.17 29.37
C ALA A 23 -20.91 2.85 29.50
N CYS A 24 -21.54 1.80 30.02
CA CYS A 24 -20.93 0.45 30.10
C CYS A 24 -21.29 -0.41 28.88
N LEU A 25 -22.53 -0.41 28.45
CA LEU A 25 -23.00 -1.32 27.39
C LEU A 25 -22.49 -0.95 26.00
N LEU A 26 -22.36 0.35 25.66
CA LEU A 26 -21.87 0.77 24.34
C LEU A 26 -20.41 0.40 24.10
N PRO A 27 -19.46 0.71 25.00
CA PRO A 27 -18.08 0.27 24.84
C PRO A 27 -17.93 -1.25 24.84
N ALA A 28 -18.65 -1.95 25.73
CA ALA A 28 -18.61 -3.41 25.78
C ALA A 28 -19.17 -4.04 24.50
N GLY A 29 -20.28 -3.53 23.98
CA GLY A 29 -20.85 -3.98 22.71
C GLY A 29 -19.95 -3.70 21.52
N LEU A 30 -19.34 -2.52 21.45
CA LEU A 30 -18.37 -2.17 20.43
C LEU A 30 -17.13 -3.08 20.51
N TYR A 31 -16.59 -3.29 21.71
CA TYR A 31 -15.48 -4.21 21.93
C TYR A 31 -15.80 -5.61 21.42
N LEU A 32 -16.96 -6.16 21.82
CA LEU A 32 -17.38 -7.49 21.38
C LEU A 32 -17.55 -7.57 19.86
N ALA A 33 -18.19 -6.57 19.26
CA ALA A 33 -18.34 -6.50 17.80
C ALA A 33 -17.00 -6.48 17.07
N LEU A 34 -16.04 -5.68 17.54
CA LEU A 34 -14.71 -5.63 16.99
C LEU A 34 -13.97 -6.96 17.15
N GLN A 35 -14.11 -7.66 18.28
CA GLN A 35 -13.53 -8.99 18.47
C GLN A 35 -14.14 -10.03 17.52
N LEU A 36 -15.44 -9.99 17.30
CA LEU A 36 -16.15 -10.93 16.41
C LEU A 36 -15.83 -10.70 14.93
N LEU A 37 -15.58 -9.45 14.54
CA LEU A 37 -15.31 -9.05 13.16
C LEU A 37 -13.82 -9.03 12.83
N ALA A 38 -12.91 -9.02 13.84
CA ALA A 38 -11.48 -8.98 13.61
C ALA A 38 -11.00 -10.25 12.91
N LEU A 39 -10.12 -10.04 11.93
CA LEU A 39 -9.49 -11.11 11.18
C LEU A 39 -8.09 -11.40 11.74
N GLU A 40 -7.73 -12.68 11.79
CA GLU A 40 -6.37 -13.07 12.16
C GLU A 40 -5.39 -12.67 11.04
N PRO A 41 -4.17 -12.20 11.37
CA PRO A 41 -3.14 -11.95 10.37
C PRO A 41 -2.70 -13.25 9.67
N ALA A 42 -2.02 -13.13 8.54
CA ALA A 42 -1.40 -14.27 7.89
C ALA A 42 -0.38 -14.96 8.82
N ALA A 43 -0.11 -16.25 8.58
CA ALA A 43 0.85 -17.00 9.39
C ALA A 43 2.19 -16.24 9.50
N PRO A 44 2.76 -16.10 10.71
CA PRO A 44 3.98 -15.30 10.92
C PRO A 44 5.14 -15.70 10.02
N GLN A 45 5.29 -16.99 9.73
CA GLN A 45 6.32 -17.51 8.83
C GLN A 45 6.14 -17.04 7.38
N SER A 46 4.88 -16.99 6.89
CA SER A 46 4.57 -16.48 5.55
C SER A 46 4.80 -14.96 5.49
N ALA A 47 4.34 -14.23 6.49
CA ALA A 47 4.59 -12.80 6.60
C ALA A 47 6.11 -12.50 6.63
N GLN A 48 6.89 -13.25 7.40
CA GLN A 48 8.33 -13.07 7.47
C GLN A 48 9.03 -13.34 6.13
N ARG A 49 8.64 -14.38 5.40
CA ARG A 49 9.20 -14.68 4.07
C ARG A 49 8.97 -13.54 3.07
N VAL A 50 7.78 -12.95 3.11
CA VAL A 50 7.39 -11.85 2.23
C VAL A 50 8.09 -10.54 2.63
N LEU A 51 8.06 -10.18 3.91
CA LEU A 51 8.52 -8.88 4.39
C LEU A 51 10.04 -8.82 4.58
N ARG A 52 10.70 -9.97 4.74
CA ARG A 52 12.16 -10.11 4.89
C ARG A 52 12.71 -11.28 4.07
N PRO A 53 12.58 -11.24 2.74
CA PRO A 53 12.80 -12.40 1.86
C PRO A 53 14.23 -12.95 1.92
N ARG A 54 15.21 -12.13 2.38
CA ARG A 54 16.62 -12.54 2.57
C ARG A 54 17.04 -12.50 4.06
N GLY A 55 16.08 -12.48 4.98
CA GLY A 55 16.33 -12.36 6.42
C GLY A 55 16.78 -10.97 6.90
N ALA A 56 16.92 -10.01 5.99
CA ALA A 56 17.31 -8.63 6.25
C ALA A 56 16.21 -7.65 5.79
N ALA A 57 16.38 -6.37 6.08
CA ALA A 57 15.51 -5.30 5.58
C ALA A 57 15.39 -5.37 4.05
N ALA A 58 14.17 -5.35 3.54
CA ALA A 58 13.89 -5.45 2.12
C ALA A 58 14.04 -4.07 1.45
N ARG A 59 14.55 -4.09 0.21
CA ARG A 59 14.66 -2.93 -0.69
C ARG A 59 13.66 -3.10 -1.81
N ILE A 60 12.59 -2.33 -1.78
CA ILE A 60 11.47 -2.48 -2.71
C ILE A 60 11.50 -1.31 -3.70
N ALA A 61 11.50 -1.61 -5.00
CA ALA A 61 11.45 -0.61 -6.06
C ALA A 61 10.02 -0.09 -6.23
N HIS A 62 9.79 1.19 -5.92
CA HIS A 62 8.50 1.88 -6.02
C HIS A 62 8.03 1.94 -7.48
N ARG A 63 6.88 1.35 -7.79
CA ARG A 63 6.36 1.20 -9.16
C ARG A 63 7.39 0.54 -10.11
N GLY A 64 8.27 -0.32 -9.56
CA GLY A 64 9.38 -0.91 -10.27
C GLY A 64 10.67 -0.07 -10.31
N GLY A 65 10.74 1.06 -9.58
CA GLY A 65 11.84 2.02 -9.59
C GLY A 65 11.60 3.15 -10.59
N ALA A 66 10.62 4.01 -10.26
CA ALA A 66 10.10 5.06 -11.16
C ALA A 66 11.13 6.09 -11.65
N HIS A 67 12.28 6.19 -10.98
CA HIS A 67 13.39 7.03 -11.41
C HIS A 67 14.32 6.31 -12.40
N ASP A 68 14.53 5.01 -12.22
CA ASP A 68 15.49 4.19 -12.98
C ASP A 68 14.88 3.67 -14.29
N ALA A 69 13.55 3.46 -14.34
CA ALA A 69 12.80 3.00 -15.52
C ALA A 69 11.36 3.51 -15.50
N PRO A 70 10.63 3.48 -16.63
CA PRO A 70 9.24 3.91 -16.68
C PRO A 70 8.37 3.13 -15.69
N GLU A 71 7.70 3.84 -14.77
CA GLU A 71 6.91 3.26 -13.69
C GLU A 71 5.86 2.26 -14.20
N ASN A 72 5.61 1.21 -13.40
CA ASN A 72 4.56 0.22 -13.68
C ASN A 72 4.69 -0.50 -15.04
N THR A 73 5.92 -0.68 -15.54
CA THR A 73 6.21 -1.42 -16.77
C THR A 73 7.01 -2.69 -16.50
N LEU A 74 7.04 -3.61 -17.47
CA LEU A 74 7.88 -4.80 -17.37
C LEU A 74 9.37 -4.44 -17.41
N ALA A 75 9.75 -3.37 -18.13
CA ALA A 75 11.13 -2.86 -18.10
C ALA A 75 11.53 -2.41 -16.69
N ALA A 76 10.63 -1.73 -15.95
CA ALA A 76 10.90 -1.33 -14.58
C ALA A 76 11.14 -2.54 -13.67
N VAL A 77 10.34 -3.60 -13.81
CA VAL A 77 10.53 -4.85 -13.06
C VAL A 77 11.89 -5.47 -13.34
N ARG A 78 12.30 -5.56 -14.63
CA ARG A 78 13.62 -6.06 -15.02
C ARG A 78 14.76 -5.21 -14.46
N GLN A 79 14.64 -3.89 -14.61
CA GLN A 79 15.64 -2.94 -14.12
C GLN A 79 15.77 -2.98 -12.59
N ALA A 80 14.67 -3.13 -11.87
CA ALA A 80 14.69 -3.30 -10.41
C ALA A 80 15.50 -4.53 -9.99
N ALA A 81 15.31 -5.66 -10.69
CA ALA A 81 16.06 -6.88 -10.43
C ALA A 81 17.55 -6.71 -10.69
N GLU A 82 17.91 -6.10 -11.82
CA GLU A 82 19.32 -5.79 -12.19
C GLU A 82 19.97 -4.85 -11.17
N ASN A 83 19.24 -3.87 -10.67
CA ASN A 83 19.71 -2.92 -9.66
C ASN A 83 19.73 -3.51 -8.22
N GLY A 84 19.39 -4.79 -8.05
CA GLY A 84 19.50 -5.49 -6.77
C GLY A 84 18.34 -5.27 -5.82
N ALA A 85 17.16 -4.91 -6.29
CA ALA A 85 15.92 -4.91 -5.51
C ALA A 85 15.66 -6.31 -4.91
N THR A 86 15.02 -6.35 -3.77
CA THR A 86 14.47 -7.59 -3.21
C THR A 86 13.00 -7.77 -3.58
N GLY A 87 12.36 -6.70 -4.02
CA GLY A 87 10.95 -6.69 -4.42
C GLY A 87 10.62 -5.45 -5.24
N VAL A 88 9.41 -5.46 -5.79
CA VAL A 88 8.79 -4.35 -6.50
C VAL A 88 7.45 -4.03 -5.86
N GLU A 89 7.12 -2.75 -5.82
CA GLU A 89 5.76 -2.30 -5.53
C GLU A 89 5.11 -1.90 -6.86
N LEU A 90 3.86 -2.32 -7.06
CA LEU A 90 3.14 -2.19 -8.32
C LEU A 90 1.68 -1.79 -8.06
N ASP A 91 1.22 -0.77 -8.78
CA ASP A 91 -0.11 -0.20 -8.63
C ASP A 91 -1.15 -0.98 -9.44
N LEU A 92 -2.16 -1.55 -8.78
CA LEU A 92 -3.27 -2.25 -9.43
C LEU A 92 -4.45 -1.34 -9.67
N GLU A 93 -4.82 -1.22 -10.93
CA GLU A 93 -6.02 -0.55 -11.42
C GLU A 93 -6.74 -1.38 -12.50
N PHE A 94 -7.85 -0.87 -13.02
CA PHE A 94 -8.68 -1.57 -13.99
C PHE A 94 -9.04 -0.68 -15.17
N SER A 95 -9.03 -1.26 -16.37
CA SER A 95 -9.59 -0.65 -17.58
C SER A 95 -11.12 -0.62 -17.55
N ALA A 96 -11.75 0.11 -18.47
CA ALA A 96 -13.21 0.18 -18.62
C ALA A 96 -13.87 -1.19 -18.83
N ASP A 97 -13.19 -2.11 -19.51
CA ASP A 97 -13.64 -3.49 -19.75
C ASP A 97 -13.20 -4.47 -18.66
N GLY A 98 -12.68 -3.95 -17.53
CA GLY A 98 -12.42 -4.72 -16.31
C GLY A 98 -11.12 -5.54 -16.33
N VAL A 99 -10.20 -5.25 -17.23
CA VAL A 99 -8.89 -5.93 -17.26
C VAL A 99 -7.99 -5.33 -16.17
N PRO A 100 -7.40 -6.16 -15.27
CA PRO A 100 -6.46 -5.68 -14.27
C PRO A 100 -5.13 -5.29 -14.92
N ILE A 101 -4.71 -4.05 -14.74
CA ILE A 101 -3.53 -3.43 -15.33
C ILE A 101 -2.67 -2.75 -14.26
N LEU A 102 -1.45 -2.38 -14.62
CA LEU A 102 -0.60 -1.55 -13.77
C LEU A 102 -0.70 -0.07 -14.17
N MET A 103 -1.22 0.75 -13.27
CA MET A 103 -1.28 2.20 -13.41
C MET A 103 -1.46 2.84 -12.03
N HIS A 104 -0.77 3.96 -11.79
CA HIS A 104 -0.90 4.66 -10.50
C HIS A 104 -2.09 5.61 -10.47
N ASP A 105 -2.27 6.42 -11.52
CA ASP A 105 -3.29 7.46 -11.59
C ASP A 105 -4.59 6.88 -12.19
N ASP A 106 -5.69 7.53 -11.91
CA ASP A 106 -6.99 7.25 -12.54
C ASP A 106 -7.10 7.77 -13.99
N THR A 107 -6.04 8.44 -14.47
CA THR A 107 -5.89 8.98 -15.84
C THR A 107 -4.54 8.57 -16.43
N VAL A 108 -4.42 8.59 -17.77
CA VAL A 108 -3.20 8.14 -18.46
C VAL A 108 -2.21 9.24 -18.80
N GLU A 109 -2.56 10.53 -18.55
CA GLU A 109 -1.82 11.69 -19.08
C GLU A 109 -0.42 11.85 -18.47
N ARG A 110 -0.22 11.53 -17.19
CA ARG A 110 1.05 11.83 -16.52
C ARG A 110 2.21 10.99 -17.05
N THR A 111 1.98 9.75 -17.39
CA THR A 111 3.05 8.82 -17.80
C THR A 111 3.03 8.49 -19.29
N THR A 112 1.88 8.56 -19.96
CA THR A 112 1.74 8.11 -21.34
C THR A 112 1.65 9.26 -22.36
N ASP A 113 1.63 8.91 -23.63
CA ASP A 113 1.34 9.80 -24.78
C ASP A 113 -0.16 9.94 -25.09
N GLY A 114 -1.03 9.32 -24.26
CA GLY A 114 -2.49 9.41 -24.41
C GLY A 114 -3.15 10.37 -23.45
N ALA A 115 -4.49 10.39 -23.50
CA ALA A 115 -5.34 11.16 -22.60
C ALA A 115 -6.63 10.39 -22.31
N GLY A 116 -7.20 10.59 -21.12
CA GLY A 116 -8.45 10.01 -20.69
C GLY A 116 -8.36 9.26 -19.36
N ARG A 117 -9.53 8.97 -18.81
CA ARG A 117 -9.65 8.24 -17.55
C ARG A 117 -9.63 6.74 -17.80
N LEU A 118 -9.02 5.97 -16.92
CA LEU A 118 -8.98 4.51 -17.03
C LEU A 118 -10.37 3.88 -17.15
N GLN A 119 -11.35 4.42 -16.42
CA GLN A 119 -12.73 3.94 -16.46
C GLN A 119 -13.44 4.15 -17.81
N ASP A 120 -12.89 4.98 -18.69
CA ASP A 120 -13.45 5.32 -20.00
C ASP A 120 -12.67 4.67 -21.16
N LEU A 121 -11.53 4.02 -20.87
CA LEU A 121 -10.63 3.39 -21.86
C LEU A 121 -10.63 1.87 -21.71
N THR A 122 -10.84 1.17 -22.82
CA THR A 122 -10.67 -0.28 -22.88
C THR A 122 -9.20 -0.68 -22.76
N PHE A 123 -8.93 -1.92 -22.39
CA PHE A 123 -7.54 -2.41 -22.34
C PHE A 123 -6.86 -2.32 -23.72
N GLU A 124 -7.59 -2.59 -24.80
CA GLU A 124 -7.03 -2.47 -26.15
C GLU A 124 -6.57 -1.04 -26.47
N GLU A 125 -7.29 -0.01 -26.00
CA GLU A 125 -6.91 1.39 -26.15
C GLU A 125 -5.70 1.73 -25.28
N ILE A 126 -5.71 1.33 -24.01
CA ILE A 126 -4.61 1.54 -23.07
C ILE A 126 -3.32 0.84 -23.57
N ARG A 127 -3.42 -0.37 -24.13
CA ARG A 127 -2.28 -1.12 -24.66
C ARG A 127 -1.56 -0.49 -25.83
N LYS A 128 -2.22 0.44 -26.54
CA LYS A 128 -1.63 1.22 -27.65
C LYS A 128 -0.75 2.37 -27.14
N LEU A 129 -0.96 2.80 -25.90
CA LEU A 129 -0.24 3.93 -25.32
C LEU A 129 1.21 3.55 -24.96
N ASN A 130 2.07 4.55 -25.00
CA ASN A 130 3.48 4.41 -24.60
C ASN A 130 3.67 4.93 -23.16
N PRO A 131 3.84 4.05 -22.16
CA PRO A 131 4.03 4.44 -20.76
C PRO A 131 5.41 5.05 -20.48
N SER A 132 6.32 5.04 -21.46
CA SER A 132 7.65 5.65 -21.37
C SER A 132 7.70 7.08 -21.87
N ALA A 133 6.62 7.57 -22.51
CA ALA A 133 6.62 8.80 -23.30
C ALA A 133 7.12 10.05 -22.54
N LYS A 134 6.90 10.08 -21.23
CA LYS A 134 7.27 11.22 -20.36
C LYS A 134 8.40 10.90 -19.38
N HIS A 135 8.94 9.69 -19.43
CA HIS A 135 10.04 9.30 -18.57
C HIS A 135 11.35 9.96 -19.00
N ARG A 136 12.24 10.29 -18.03
CA ARG A 136 13.55 10.91 -18.28
C ARG A 136 14.44 10.08 -19.21
N LEU A 137 14.33 8.76 -19.16
CA LEU A 137 15.08 7.81 -19.99
C LEU A 137 14.24 7.24 -21.16
N ARG A 138 13.22 7.96 -21.64
CA ARG A 138 12.30 7.49 -22.69
C ARG A 138 12.98 6.95 -23.96
N SER A 139 14.15 7.48 -24.31
CA SER A 139 14.90 7.01 -25.48
C SER A 139 15.45 5.57 -25.33
N GLN A 140 15.57 5.07 -24.11
CA GLN A 140 16.04 3.70 -23.82
C GLN A 140 14.88 2.69 -23.75
N PHE A 141 13.61 3.17 -23.57
CA PHE A 141 12.43 2.36 -23.34
C PHE A 141 11.33 2.66 -24.36
N GLN A 142 11.63 2.60 -25.66
CA GLN A 142 10.75 3.09 -26.72
C GLN A 142 9.51 2.18 -26.97
N ASP A 143 9.64 0.87 -26.72
CA ASP A 143 8.64 -0.14 -27.08
C ASP A 143 7.83 -0.67 -25.87
N GLU A 144 7.90 -0.01 -24.73
CA GLU A 144 7.17 -0.45 -23.55
C GLU A 144 5.66 -0.26 -23.71
N LYS A 145 4.91 -1.13 -23.04
CA LYS A 145 3.45 -1.11 -23.02
C LYS A 145 2.94 -1.16 -21.58
N VAL A 146 1.75 -0.63 -21.35
CA VAL A 146 1.06 -0.80 -20.07
C VAL A 146 0.78 -2.30 -19.89
N PRO A 147 1.35 -2.97 -18.88
CA PRO A 147 1.17 -4.40 -18.70
C PRO A 147 -0.14 -4.72 -17.99
N THR A 148 -0.64 -5.94 -18.22
CA THR A 148 -1.62 -6.54 -17.34
C THR A 148 -0.96 -6.93 -16.01
N LEU A 149 -1.77 -7.04 -14.96
CA LEU A 149 -1.31 -7.53 -13.66
C LEU A 149 -0.65 -8.92 -13.78
N ARG A 150 -1.20 -9.81 -14.61
CA ARG A 150 -0.66 -11.16 -14.84
C ARG A 150 0.73 -11.12 -15.49
N GLU A 151 0.93 -10.29 -16.51
CA GLU A 151 2.25 -10.12 -17.16
C GLU A 151 3.30 -9.66 -16.15
N ALA A 152 2.96 -8.69 -15.29
CA ALA A 152 3.85 -8.18 -14.27
C ALA A 152 4.19 -9.21 -13.17
N VAL A 153 3.21 -10.04 -12.79
CA VAL A 153 3.43 -11.15 -11.86
C VAL A 153 4.41 -12.16 -12.43
N VAL A 154 4.22 -12.59 -13.67
CA VAL A 154 5.11 -13.55 -14.33
C VAL A 154 6.54 -13.01 -14.44
N GLU A 155 6.69 -11.74 -14.85
CA GLU A 155 7.99 -11.08 -14.93
C GLU A 155 8.68 -10.98 -13.56
N SER A 156 7.94 -10.55 -12.54
CA SER A 156 8.48 -10.42 -11.17
C SER A 156 8.92 -11.78 -10.60
N MET A 157 8.13 -12.82 -10.84
CA MET A 157 8.46 -14.19 -10.41
C MET A 157 9.70 -14.73 -11.14
N HIS A 158 9.86 -14.43 -12.43
CA HIS A 158 11.04 -14.82 -13.21
C HIS A 158 12.32 -14.28 -12.58
N HIS A 159 12.26 -13.08 -12.00
CA HIS A 159 13.37 -12.42 -11.33
C HIS A 159 13.45 -12.69 -9.81
N ASN A 160 12.60 -13.56 -9.27
CA ASN A 160 12.52 -13.86 -7.83
C ASN A 160 12.31 -12.61 -6.96
N LEU A 161 11.52 -11.64 -7.44
CA LEU A 161 11.17 -10.44 -6.71
C LEU A 161 9.91 -10.66 -5.88
N THR A 162 9.91 -10.13 -4.67
CA THR A 162 8.68 -10.01 -3.87
C THR A 162 7.79 -8.90 -4.46
N ILE A 163 6.48 -9.13 -4.54
CA ILE A 163 5.54 -8.19 -5.14
C ILE A 163 4.68 -7.55 -4.06
N TYR A 164 4.70 -6.23 -4.00
CA TYR A 164 3.80 -5.40 -3.19
C TYR A 164 2.69 -4.89 -4.12
N PHE A 165 1.52 -5.50 -4.09
CA PHE A 165 0.36 -5.04 -4.86
C PHE A 165 -0.29 -3.87 -4.13
N ASP A 166 -0.11 -2.63 -4.60
CA ASP A 166 -0.83 -1.47 -4.09
C ASP A 166 -2.17 -1.33 -4.82
N VAL A 167 -3.24 -1.64 -4.11
CA VAL A 167 -4.60 -1.64 -4.66
C VAL A 167 -5.21 -0.27 -4.45
N LYS A 168 -5.46 0.46 -5.55
CA LYS A 168 -5.94 1.85 -5.49
C LYS A 168 -7.43 1.96 -5.12
N GLY A 169 -8.22 0.95 -5.43
CA GLY A 169 -9.66 0.93 -5.16
C GLY A 169 -10.33 -0.33 -5.69
N HIS A 170 -11.61 -0.23 -6.04
CA HIS A 170 -12.38 -1.32 -6.66
C HIS A 170 -12.28 -2.64 -5.90
N ALA A 171 -12.45 -2.60 -4.56
CA ALA A 171 -12.13 -3.68 -3.64
C ALA A 171 -12.64 -5.07 -4.06
N ASN A 172 -13.87 -5.20 -4.52
CA ASN A 172 -14.42 -6.50 -4.93
C ASN A 172 -13.71 -7.03 -6.19
N GLN A 173 -13.53 -6.17 -7.18
CA GLN A 173 -12.89 -6.53 -8.46
C GLN A 173 -11.40 -6.88 -8.23
N ALA A 174 -10.70 -6.12 -7.38
CA ALA A 174 -9.33 -6.38 -7.01
C ALA A 174 -9.17 -7.72 -6.26
N VAL A 175 -10.06 -8.00 -5.32
CA VAL A 175 -10.07 -9.28 -4.59
C VAL A 175 -10.28 -10.45 -5.53
N ASP A 176 -11.22 -10.35 -6.47
CA ASP A 176 -11.48 -11.42 -7.45
C ASP A 176 -10.28 -11.66 -8.37
N ALA A 177 -9.67 -10.58 -8.90
CA ALA A 177 -8.49 -10.68 -9.76
C ALA A 177 -7.29 -11.28 -9.01
N LEU A 178 -7.01 -10.82 -7.78
CA LEU A 178 -5.91 -11.33 -6.97
C LEU A 178 -6.14 -12.78 -6.55
N LYS A 179 -7.35 -13.19 -6.16
CA LYS A 179 -7.66 -14.60 -5.86
C LYS A 179 -7.35 -15.50 -7.03
N GLN A 180 -7.73 -15.12 -8.25
CA GLN A 180 -7.41 -15.88 -9.45
C GLN A 180 -5.90 -16.04 -9.63
N LEU A 181 -5.12 -14.97 -9.40
CA LEU A 181 -3.66 -15.03 -9.48
C LEU A 181 -3.04 -15.93 -8.41
N TYR A 182 -3.52 -15.87 -7.15
CA TYR A 182 -3.04 -16.76 -6.10
C TYR A 182 -3.38 -18.24 -6.37
N GLN A 183 -4.50 -18.50 -7.03
CA GLN A 183 -4.86 -19.87 -7.47
C GLN A 183 -3.98 -20.33 -8.64
N GLU A 184 -3.69 -19.46 -9.60
CA GLU A 184 -2.82 -19.76 -10.74
C GLU A 184 -1.34 -19.89 -10.32
N PHE A 185 -0.89 -19.05 -9.39
CA PHE A 185 0.49 -18.99 -8.91
C PHE A 185 0.58 -19.12 -7.37
N PRO A 186 0.43 -20.33 -6.79
CA PRO A 186 0.43 -20.52 -5.34
C PRO A 186 1.72 -20.06 -4.64
N GLN A 187 2.84 -19.94 -5.35
CA GLN A 187 4.09 -19.38 -4.80
C GLN A 187 3.95 -17.92 -4.36
N LEU A 188 2.98 -17.17 -4.85
CA LEU A 188 2.69 -15.80 -4.43
C LEU A 188 2.36 -15.69 -2.94
N TYR A 189 1.84 -16.74 -2.29
CA TYR A 189 1.62 -16.73 -0.83
C TYR A 189 2.91 -16.53 -0.02
N ASN A 190 4.07 -16.82 -0.61
CA ASN A 190 5.38 -16.64 0.02
C ASN A 190 6.22 -15.52 -0.60
N SER A 191 5.70 -14.84 -1.63
CA SER A 191 6.45 -13.83 -2.39
C SER A 191 5.61 -12.60 -2.74
N SER A 192 4.45 -12.41 -2.11
CA SER A 192 3.67 -11.19 -2.34
C SER A 192 2.88 -10.72 -1.13
N ILE A 193 2.52 -9.46 -1.13
CA ILE A 193 1.70 -8.79 -0.14
C ILE A 193 0.70 -7.87 -0.84
N VAL A 194 -0.51 -7.82 -0.32
CA VAL A 194 -1.56 -6.91 -0.80
C VAL A 194 -1.65 -5.72 0.13
N CYS A 195 -1.42 -4.54 -0.41
CA CYS A 195 -1.36 -3.26 0.29
C CYS A 195 -2.48 -2.34 -0.21
N SER A 196 -3.00 -1.50 0.65
CA SER A 196 -3.92 -0.44 0.22
C SER A 196 -4.01 0.67 1.26
N PHE A 197 -4.25 1.91 0.78
CA PHE A 197 -4.71 3.02 1.61
C PHE A 197 -6.16 2.82 2.10
N MET A 198 -6.89 1.89 1.49
CA MET A 198 -8.31 1.64 1.74
C MET A 198 -8.47 0.41 2.66
N PRO A 199 -8.85 0.60 3.94
CA PRO A 199 -9.01 -0.52 4.88
C PRO A 199 -10.02 -1.58 4.43
N ASP A 200 -11.04 -1.19 3.67
CA ASP A 200 -12.04 -2.13 3.14
C ASP A 200 -11.46 -3.10 2.11
N VAL A 201 -10.50 -2.66 1.28
CA VAL A 201 -9.76 -3.52 0.35
C VAL A 201 -8.99 -4.59 1.13
N VAL A 202 -8.23 -4.15 2.13
CA VAL A 202 -7.41 -5.04 2.97
C VAL A 202 -8.28 -6.03 3.73
N TYR A 203 -9.36 -5.56 4.34
CA TYR A 203 -10.32 -6.39 5.06
C TYR A 203 -10.96 -7.46 4.16
N LYS A 204 -11.48 -7.05 3.00
CA LYS A 204 -12.11 -7.95 2.03
C LYS A 204 -11.11 -8.99 1.50
N MET A 205 -9.87 -8.58 1.22
CA MET A 205 -8.83 -9.52 0.78
C MET A 205 -8.55 -10.58 1.84
N ARG A 206 -8.36 -10.19 3.10
CA ARG A 206 -8.17 -11.11 4.23
C ARG A 206 -9.37 -12.00 4.47
N GLN A 207 -10.59 -11.48 4.32
CA GLN A 207 -11.82 -12.25 4.43
C GLN A 207 -11.93 -13.29 3.32
N ALA A 208 -11.53 -12.93 2.10
CA ALA A 208 -11.62 -13.79 0.91
C ALA A 208 -10.53 -14.88 0.88
N ASP A 209 -9.32 -14.57 1.40
CA ASP A 209 -8.21 -15.53 1.47
C ASP A 209 -7.32 -15.23 2.69
N ARG A 210 -7.38 -16.11 3.67
CA ARG A 210 -6.64 -15.98 4.95
C ARG A 210 -5.14 -16.28 4.84
N ASN A 211 -4.65 -16.76 3.71
CA ASN A 211 -3.23 -17.06 3.50
C ASN A 211 -2.47 -15.86 2.91
N VAL A 212 -3.17 -14.89 2.35
CA VAL A 212 -2.57 -13.69 1.74
C VAL A 212 -2.01 -12.78 2.83
N VAL A 213 -0.77 -12.40 2.71
CA VAL A 213 -0.14 -11.37 3.56
C VAL A 213 -0.68 -10.01 3.15
N THR A 214 -1.10 -9.18 4.11
CA THR A 214 -1.70 -7.87 3.83
C THR A 214 -1.08 -6.76 4.66
N ALA A 215 -1.15 -5.54 4.15
CA ALA A 215 -0.70 -4.33 4.81
C ALA A 215 -1.68 -3.17 4.61
N LEU A 216 -1.74 -2.28 5.60
CA LEU A 216 -2.36 -0.97 5.45
C LEU A 216 -1.29 0.05 5.07
N THR A 217 -1.51 0.75 3.96
CA THR A 217 -0.69 1.87 3.54
C THR A 217 -1.23 3.15 4.17
N HIS A 218 -0.34 4.01 4.67
CA HIS A 218 -0.75 5.20 5.39
C HIS A 218 0.25 6.35 5.23
N ARG A 219 -0.27 7.56 5.16
CA ARG A 219 0.44 8.81 5.42
C ARG A 219 -0.48 9.78 6.16
N PRO A 220 0.04 10.60 7.07
CA PRO A 220 -0.75 11.70 7.63
C PRO A 220 -1.27 12.65 6.54
N TRP A 221 -2.44 13.21 6.79
CA TRP A 221 -3.07 14.20 5.89
C TRP A 221 -3.41 13.66 4.49
N GLN A 222 -3.64 12.35 4.35
CA GLN A 222 -3.91 11.73 3.03
C GLN A 222 -5.23 12.17 2.40
N LEU A 223 -6.23 12.55 3.20
CA LEU A 223 -7.54 12.96 2.71
C LEU A 223 -7.58 14.45 2.38
N SER A 224 -6.89 15.28 3.17
CA SER A 224 -6.92 16.73 3.06
C SER A 224 -5.85 17.31 2.13
N HIS A 225 -4.71 16.61 1.93
CA HIS A 225 -3.59 17.07 1.12
C HIS A 225 -3.25 16.09 0.00
N LEU A 226 -2.64 16.60 -1.07
CA LEU A 226 -2.02 15.80 -2.13
C LEU A 226 -0.67 15.21 -1.67
N GLY A 227 -0.05 14.36 -2.50
CA GLY A 227 1.24 13.74 -2.20
C GLY A 227 2.38 14.75 -1.97
N ASP A 228 2.35 15.85 -2.68
CA ASP A 228 3.29 16.98 -2.57
C ASP A 228 3.05 17.89 -1.34
N GLY A 229 2.04 17.59 -0.53
CA GLY A 229 1.68 18.37 0.66
C GLY A 229 0.79 19.58 0.38
N THR A 230 0.37 19.80 -0.87
CA THR A 230 -0.57 20.90 -1.18
C THR A 230 -2.00 20.55 -0.74
N PRO A 231 -2.80 21.56 -0.29
CA PRO A 231 -4.19 21.34 0.06
C PRO A 231 -5.01 20.80 -1.11
N ARG A 232 -5.76 19.72 -0.89
CA ARG A 232 -6.65 19.13 -1.92
C ARG A 232 -7.86 19.98 -2.22
N PHE A 233 -8.29 20.85 -1.31
CA PHE A 233 -9.52 21.60 -1.42
C PHE A 233 -9.29 23.11 -1.21
N ASN A 234 -9.82 23.94 -2.11
CA ASN A 234 -9.77 25.39 -1.98
C ASN A 234 -10.78 25.97 -0.98
N SER A 235 -11.84 25.22 -0.66
CA SER A 235 -12.84 25.63 0.34
C SER A 235 -12.34 25.39 1.75
N PHE A 236 -12.25 26.44 2.58
CA PHE A 236 -11.79 26.38 3.97
C PHE A 236 -12.55 25.32 4.78
N TRP A 237 -13.89 25.34 4.75
CA TRP A 237 -14.72 24.42 5.54
C TRP A 237 -14.56 22.97 5.07
N LYS A 238 -14.48 22.76 3.78
CA LYS A 238 -14.24 21.43 3.20
C LYS A 238 -12.86 20.92 3.61
N HIS A 239 -11.83 21.75 3.45
CA HIS A 239 -10.47 21.39 3.84
C HIS A 239 -10.38 21.06 5.34
N PHE A 240 -10.96 21.91 6.21
CA PHE A 240 -11.00 21.67 7.64
C PHE A 240 -11.70 20.35 8.01
N LEU A 241 -12.85 20.05 7.38
CA LEU A 241 -13.56 18.78 7.59
C LEU A 241 -12.66 17.59 7.25
N TYR A 242 -11.96 17.63 6.12
CA TYR A 242 -11.06 16.55 5.71
C TYR A 242 -9.83 16.43 6.60
N MET A 243 -9.34 17.52 7.16
CA MET A 243 -8.28 17.46 8.20
C MET A 243 -8.78 16.75 9.47
N VAL A 244 -9.99 17.01 9.91
CA VAL A 244 -10.61 16.27 11.05
C VAL A 244 -10.78 14.79 10.71
N MET A 245 -11.20 14.48 9.49
CA MET A 245 -11.31 13.09 9.01
C MET A 245 -9.93 12.40 8.96
N ASP A 246 -8.86 13.10 8.59
CA ASP A 246 -7.49 12.59 8.63
C ASP A 246 -7.07 12.19 10.05
N VAL A 247 -7.36 13.03 11.04
CA VAL A 247 -7.05 12.74 12.46
C VAL A 247 -7.84 11.50 12.93
N ILE A 248 -9.11 11.40 12.57
CA ILE A 248 -9.95 10.23 12.92
C ILE A 248 -9.42 8.98 12.23
N LEU A 249 -9.04 9.07 10.96
CA LEU A 249 -8.49 7.95 10.21
C LEU A 249 -7.16 7.48 10.79
N ASP A 250 -6.24 8.40 11.06
CA ASP A 250 -4.94 8.10 11.67
C ASP A 250 -5.12 7.38 13.02
N TRP A 251 -5.96 7.94 13.89
CA TRP A 251 -6.31 7.31 15.15
C TRP A 251 -6.92 5.91 14.93
N SER A 252 -7.86 5.77 14.01
CA SER A 252 -8.54 4.50 13.74
C SER A 252 -7.58 3.42 13.23
N LEU A 253 -6.67 3.78 12.32
CA LEU A 253 -5.65 2.87 11.77
C LEU A 253 -4.78 2.29 12.89
N HIS A 254 -4.32 3.14 13.81
CA HIS A 254 -3.40 2.78 14.89
C HIS A 254 -4.09 2.18 16.13
N SER A 255 -5.40 2.46 16.33
CA SER A 255 -6.16 1.93 17.47
C SER A 255 -6.76 0.57 17.20
N PHE A 256 -7.54 0.39 16.13
CA PHE A 256 -8.32 -0.82 15.92
C PHE A 256 -8.32 -1.40 14.50
N LEU A 257 -8.18 -0.56 13.45
CA LEU A 257 -8.30 -1.04 12.06
C LEU A 257 -7.22 -2.05 11.69
N TRP A 258 -5.99 -1.87 12.16
CA TRP A 258 -4.91 -2.83 11.93
C TRP A 258 -5.25 -4.24 12.40
N ARG A 259 -5.91 -4.34 13.56
CA ARG A 259 -6.33 -5.62 14.14
C ARG A 259 -7.61 -6.12 13.47
N LEU A 260 -8.57 -5.23 13.21
CA LEU A 260 -9.79 -5.58 12.49
C LEU A 260 -9.47 -6.19 11.12
N CYS A 261 -8.55 -5.59 10.38
CA CYS A 261 -8.12 -6.06 9.06
C CYS A 261 -7.14 -7.25 9.14
N GLY A 262 -6.56 -7.58 10.30
CA GLY A 262 -5.59 -8.65 10.44
C GLY A 262 -4.33 -8.44 9.60
N VAL A 263 -3.75 -7.23 9.64
CA VAL A 263 -2.58 -6.90 8.82
C VAL A 263 -1.28 -7.47 9.39
N SER A 264 -0.35 -7.77 8.51
CA SER A 264 1.00 -8.21 8.85
C SER A 264 2.02 -7.07 8.80
N ALA A 265 1.67 -5.94 8.18
CA ALA A 265 2.55 -4.78 8.07
C ALA A 265 1.78 -3.46 7.96
N PHE A 266 2.48 -2.36 8.29
CA PHE A 266 2.16 -1.01 7.87
C PHE A 266 3.16 -0.52 6.82
N LEU A 267 2.65 0.06 5.73
CA LEU A 267 3.42 0.85 4.78
C LEU A 267 3.21 2.32 5.10
N ILE A 268 4.20 3.00 5.65
CA ILE A 268 4.05 4.37 6.16
C ILE A 268 5.07 5.33 5.56
N GLN A 269 4.65 6.58 5.37
CA GLN A 269 5.53 7.63 4.86
C GLN A 269 6.75 7.80 5.78
N LYS A 270 7.95 7.85 5.20
CA LYS A 270 9.24 7.83 5.88
C LYS A 270 9.38 8.83 7.04
N ASN A 271 8.83 10.04 6.92
CA ASN A 271 8.96 11.09 7.92
C ASN A 271 8.24 10.77 9.25
N PHE A 272 7.41 9.74 9.28
CA PHE A 272 6.65 9.30 10.46
C PHE A 272 7.18 7.98 11.05
N VAL A 273 8.28 7.47 10.51
CA VAL A 273 8.96 6.27 11.01
C VAL A 273 10.04 6.67 11.99
N SER A 274 9.94 6.19 13.22
CA SER A 274 10.96 6.31 14.24
C SER A 274 11.34 4.93 14.78
N GLN A 275 12.45 4.84 15.51
CA GLN A 275 12.84 3.60 16.17
C GLN A 275 11.77 3.10 17.15
N ASP A 276 11.11 4.02 17.86
CA ASP A 276 10.04 3.66 18.79
C ASP A 276 8.79 3.18 18.04
N TYR A 277 8.46 3.77 16.89
CA TYR A 277 7.38 3.32 16.03
C TYR A 277 7.64 1.89 15.52
N VAL A 278 8.85 1.61 15.03
CA VAL A 278 9.22 0.27 14.56
C VAL A 278 9.15 -0.74 15.71
N ARG A 279 9.70 -0.43 16.89
CA ARG A 279 9.64 -1.31 18.07
C ARG A 279 8.21 -1.56 18.53
N HIS A 280 7.39 -0.52 18.56
CA HIS A 280 5.99 -0.60 18.99
C HIS A 280 5.20 -1.59 18.14
N TRP A 281 5.33 -1.51 16.81
CA TRP A 281 4.60 -2.40 15.90
C TRP A 281 5.22 -3.79 15.83
N SER A 282 6.54 -3.90 15.81
CA SER A 282 7.22 -5.21 15.82
C SER A 282 6.87 -6.03 17.06
N SER A 283 6.74 -5.40 18.23
CA SER A 283 6.30 -6.09 19.46
C SER A 283 4.87 -6.63 19.38
N ARG A 284 4.07 -6.18 18.42
CA ARG A 284 2.70 -6.63 18.13
C ARG A 284 2.63 -7.58 16.92
N GLY A 285 3.77 -7.98 16.37
CA GLY A 285 3.86 -8.85 15.20
C GLY A 285 3.52 -8.15 13.87
N VAL A 286 3.50 -6.81 13.86
CA VAL A 286 3.26 -6.00 12.66
C VAL A 286 4.58 -5.38 12.21
N ALA A 287 5.01 -5.67 10.99
CA ALA A 287 6.20 -5.06 10.42
C ALA A 287 5.95 -3.63 9.95
N VAL A 288 7.00 -2.84 9.84
CA VAL A 288 6.95 -1.49 9.27
C VAL A 288 7.77 -1.47 7.99
N VAL A 289 7.22 -0.86 6.94
CA VAL A 289 7.88 -0.60 5.66
C VAL A 289 7.75 0.88 5.36
N ALA A 290 8.88 1.56 5.17
CA ALA A 290 8.90 3.01 4.94
C ALA A 290 8.81 3.36 3.45
N TRP A 291 8.11 4.43 3.07
CA TRP A 291 8.05 4.96 1.71
C TRP A 291 8.00 6.50 1.69
N THR A 292 8.54 7.22 0.73
CA THR A 292 9.52 6.78 -0.24
C THR A 292 10.90 7.21 0.21
N VAL A 293 11.84 6.28 0.31
CA VAL A 293 13.19 6.50 0.87
C VAL A 293 14.16 6.62 -0.30
N ASN A 294 14.59 7.83 -0.65
CA ASN A 294 15.20 8.12 -1.94
C ASN A 294 16.65 8.57 -1.89
N THR A 295 17.20 8.85 -0.71
CA THR A 295 18.64 9.20 -0.60
C THR A 295 19.44 8.04 0.00
N PHE A 296 20.71 7.91 -0.37
CA PHE A 296 21.59 6.88 0.19
C PHE A 296 21.77 7.04 1.71
N ALA A 297 21.77 8.27 2.19
CA ALA A 297 21.84 8.54 3.64
C ALA A 297 20.62 7.98 4.37
N GLU A 298 19.41 8.21 3.85
CA GLU A 298 18.18 7.64 4.39
C GLU A 298 18.18 6.11 4.29
N LYS A 299 18.52 5.54 3.13
CA LYS A 299 18.58 4.08 2.93
C LYS A 299 19.50 3.42 3.95
N SER A 300 20.72 3.98 4.14
CA SER A 300 21.65 3.50 5.14
C SER A 300 21.08 3.58 6.57
N TYR A 301 20.37 4.65 6.91
CA TYR A 301 19.72 4.80 8.20
C TYR A 301 18.61 3.76 8.41
N TYR A 302 17.75 3.54 7.41
CA TYR A 302 16.70 2.52 7.49
C TYR A 302 17.25 1.10 7.59
N GLU A 303 18.31 0.79 6.85
CA GLU A 303 18.92 -0.54 6.88
C GLU A 303 19.71 -0.79 8.17
N SER A 304 20.60 0.14 8.56
CA SER A 304 21.59 -0.13 9.61
C SER A 304 21.17 0.30 11.01
N VAL A 305 20.29 1.31 11.14
CA VAL A 305 19.84 1.84 12.44
C VAL A 305 18.45 1.34 12.80
N LEU A 306 17.51 1.41 11.85
CA LEU A 306 16.13 1.03 12.12
C LEU A 306 15.85 -0.46 11.85
N ASP A 307 16.70 -1.15 11.09
CA ASP A 307 16.45 -2.50 10.54
C ASP A 307 15.04 -2.61 9.92
N CYS A 308 14.67 -1.59 9.14
CA CYS A 308 13.35 -1.38 8.58
C CYS A 308 13.41 -1.46 7.06
N SER A 309 12.53 -2.27 6.46
CA SER A 309 12.34 -2.36 5.02
C SER A 309 11.83 -1.03 4.45
N TYR A 310 12.17 -0.74 3.20
CA TYR A 310 11.75 0.51 2.57
C TYR A 310 11.44 0.35 1.07
N ILE A 311 10.64 1.29 0.58
CA ILE A 311 10.25 1.46 -0.82
C ILE A 311 10.97 2.70 -1.35
N THR A 312 11.59 2.62 -2.54
CA THR A 312 12.42 3.68 -3.14
C THR A 312 12.16 3.83 -4.64
N ASP A 313 12.26 5.05 -5.14
CA ASP A 313 12.13 5.35 -6.57
C ASP A 313 13.40 5.01 -7.37
N SER A 314 14.57 4.96 -6.72
CA SER A 314 15.84 4.54 -7.33
C SER A 314 16.66 3.70 -6.37
N LEU A 315 17.34 2.68 -6.89
CA LEU A 315 18.35 1.91 -6.16
C LEU A 315 19.78 2.36 -6.47
N LEU A 316 19.94 3.16 -7.51
CA LEU A 316 21.25 3.54 -8.06
C LEU A 316 21.72 4.92 -7.66
N GLU A 317 20.80 5.86 -7.45
CA GLU A 317 21.14 7.27 -7.19
C GLU A 317 20.15 7.92 -6.21
N ASP A 318 20.51 9.08 -5.72
CA ASP A 318 19.60 9.94 -4.94
C ASP A 318 18.63 10.61 -5.91
N CYS A 319 17.37 10.67 -5.55
CA CYS A 319 16.34 11.31 -6.38
C CYS A 319 15.25 11.98 -5.55
N ASP A 320 14.54 12.90 -6.19
CA ASP A 320 13.30 13.47 -5.62
C ASP A 320 12.16 12.44 -5.68
N PRO A 321 11.18 12.52 -4.77
CA PRO A 321 10.02 11.64 -4.79
C PRO A 321 9.20 11.79 -6.08
N HIS A 322 8.80 10.68 -6.68
CA HIS A 322 7.85 10.60 -7.79
C HIS A 322 6.43 10.51 -7.23
N TYR A 323 5.65 11.62 -7.37
CA TYR A 323 4.26 11.74 -6.91
C TYR A 323 3.27 11.46 -8.03
#